data_8e1030e6c5d255c4d4e2fe8709c9a9e8
#
_entry.id   8e1030e6c5d255c4d4e2fe8709c9a9e8
#
_cell.length_a   1.000
_cell.length_b   1.000
_cell.length_c   1.000
_cell.angle_alpha   90.00
_cell.angle_beta   90.00
_cell.angle_gamma   90.00
#
_symmetry.space_group_name_H-M   'P 1'
#
loop_
_entity.id
_entity.type
_entity.pdbx_description
1 polymer ?
#
loop_
_entity_poly.entity_id
_entity_poly.type
_entity_poly.pdbx_seq_one_letter_code
_entity_poly.pdbx_strand_id
1 'polypeptide(L)'
;IQNNEIVKIKKNISEISENQKNGEFIGIMKFSKKGVKKFVEVFNQLEKDKPNPFHDADIFEKAYLTDMIQELINQKISIQPIIVEGEWYEIDTLQDLKNVRMKYF
;
A
#
# COMPACT_ATOMS: atom_id res chain seq x y z
N ILE A 1 10.55 -3.79 2.65
CA ILE A 1 10.41 -5.25 2.58
C ILE A 1 11.57 -5.88 3.31
N GLN A 2 11.28 -6.78 4.19
CA GLN A 2 12.26 -7.55 4.94
C GLN A 2 11.76 -8.98 5.14
N ASN A 3 12.61 -9.98 4.89
CA ASN A 3 12.26 -11.40 5.02
C ASN A 3 10.97 -11.79 4.26
N ASN A 4 10.82 -11.27 3.05
CA ASN A 4 9.66 -11.46 2.19
C ASN A 4 8.33 -10.98 2.80
N GLU A 5 8.39 -10.00 3.69
CA GLU A 5 7.22 -9.34 4.25
C GLU A 5 7.33 -7.83 4.11
N ILE A 6 6.19 -7.18 3.98
CA ILE A 6 6.13 -5.71 4.00
C ILE A 6 6.17 -5.27 5.46
N VAL A 7 7.22 -4.56 5.84
CA VAL A 7 7.40 -4.07 7.21
C VAL A 7 7.01 -2.61 7.37
N LYS A 8 6.97 -1.86 6.28
CA LYS A 8 6.59 -0.45 6.29
C LYS A 8 6.09 -0.02 4.91
N ILE A 9 5.03 0.77 4.90
CA ILE A 9 4.50 1.42 3.69
C ILE A 9 4.14 2.87 4.02
N LYS A 10 4.66 3.80 3.24
CA LYS A 10 4.36 5.23 3.36
C LYS A 10 4.78 5.97 2.09
N LYS A 11 4.34 7.21 1.94
CA LYS A 11 4.61 8.01 0.73
C LYS A 11 6.09 8.22 0.46
N ASN A 12 6.88 8.52 1.48
CA ASN A 12 8.31 8.81 1.34
C ASN A 12 9.09 7.98 2.35
N ILE A 13 9.88 7.04 1.86
CA ILE A 13 10.78 6.25 2.68
C ILE A 13 12.20 6.75 2.40
N SER A 14 12.81 7.40 3.37
CA SER A 14 14.17 7.97 3.25
C SER A 14 15.26 7.07 3.79
N GLU A 15 14.92 6.18 4.71
CA GLU A 15 15.89 5.32 5.37
C GLU A 15 15.52 3.84 5.20
N ILE A 16 16.47 3.07 4.71
CA ILE A 16 16.33 1.63 4.50
C ILE A 16 17.54 0.96 5.12
N SER A 17 17.31 -0.04 5.96
CA SER A 17 18.38 -0.85 6.54
C SER A 17 18.98 -1.79 5.49
N GLU A 18 20.21 -2.26 5.72
CA GLU A 18 20.92 -3.14 4.77
C GLU A 18 20.16 -4.40 4.40
N ASN A 19 19.35 -4.93 5.34
CA ASN A 19 18.58 -6.16 5.13
C ASN A 19 17.20 -5.91 4.48
N GLN A 20 16.91 -4.66 4.13
CA GLN A 20 15.60 -4.28 3.61
C GLN A 20 15.68 -3.96 2.12
N LYS A 21 14.61 -4.28 1.41
CA LYS A 21 14.42 -3.88 0.01
C LYS A 21 13.35 -2.81 -0.07
N ASN A 22 13.51 -1.90 -1.00
CA ASN A 22 12.54 -0.87 -1.32
C ASN A 22 11.79 -1.22 -2.60
N GLY A 23 10.53 -0.82 -2.67
CA GLY A 23 9.71 -0.98 -3.87
C GLY A 23 8.59 0.04 -3.88
N GLU A 24 7.96 0.19 -5.02
CA GLU A 24 6.81 1.05 -5.20
C GLU A 24 5.52 0.23 -5.21
N PHE A 25 4.51 0.68 -4.46
CA PHE A 25 3.20 0.05 -4.45
C PHE A 25 2.40 0.49 -5.66
N ILE A 26 2.06 -0.46 -6.53
CA ILE A 26 1.36 -0.17 -7.79
C ILE A 26 -0.17 -0.22 -7.67
N GLY A 27 -0.70 -0.28 -6.45
CA GLY A 27 -2.14 -0.18 -6.21
C GLY A 27 -2.92 -1.49 -6.35
N ILE A 28 -2.24 -2.63 -6.45
CA ILE A 28 -2.90 -3.94 -6.61
C ILE A 28 -2.68 -4.77 -5.35
N MET A 29 -3.78 -5.29 -4.79
CA MET A 29 -3.76 -6.15 -3.60
C MET A 29 -4.62 -7.39 -3.81
N LYS A 30 -4.21 -8.48 -3.20
CA LYS A 30 -5.00 -9.70 -3.12
C LYS A 30 -5.20 -10.07 -1.66
N PHE A 31 -6.42 -10.39 -1.29
CA PHE A 31 -6.77 -10.82 0.05
C PHE A 31 -7.26 -12.25 0.06
N SER A 32 -6.81 -13.02 1.06
CA SER A 32 -7.48 -14.29 1.38
C SER A 32 -8.83 -13.99 2.05
N LYS A 33 -9.69 -14.98 2.12
CA LYS A 33 -10.98 -14.86 2.84
C LYS A 33 -10.78 -14.40 4.28
N LYS A 34 -9.79 -14.99 4.96
CA LYS A 34 -9.40 -14.62 6.32
C LYS A 34 -8.84 -13.19 6.38
N GLY A 35 -8.05 -12.80 5.39
CA GLY A 35 -7.47 -11.47 5.30
C GLY A 35 -8.52 -10.37 5.13
N VAL A 36 -9.51 -10.59 4.27
CA VAL A 36 -10.64 -9.64 4.11
C VAL A 36 -11.41 -9.47 5.41
N LYS A 37 -11.71 -10.57 6.09
CA LYS A 37 -12.41 -10.52 7.37
C LYS A 37 -11.65 -9.68 8.39
N LYS A 38 -10.34 -9.89 8.48
CA LYS A 38 -9.50 -9.13 9.41
C LYS A 38 -9.41 -7.65 9.02
N PHE A 39 -9.31 -7.35 7.74
CA PHE A 39 -9.33 -5.97 7.24
C PHE A 39 -10.61 -5.25 7.67
N VAL A 40 -11.76 -5.88 7.45
CA VAL A 40 -13.06 -5.29 7.79
C VAL A 40 -13.20 -5.07 9.31
N GLU A 41 -12.76 -6.02 10.13
CA GLU A 41 -12.78 -5.88 11.58
C GLU A 41 -11.95 -4.66 12.04
N VAL A 42 -10.74 -4.54 11.52
CA VAL A 42 -9.84 -3.42 11.85
C VAL A 42 -10.43 -2.09 11.35
N PHE A 43 -10.91 -2.05 10.12
CA PHE A 43 -11.54 -0.86 9.56
C PHE A 43 -12.76 -0.40 10.39
N ASN A 44 -13.63 -1.31 10.77
CA ASN A 44 -14.80 -0.98 11.56
C ASN A 44 -14.42 -0.39 12.93
N GLN A 45 -13.38 -0.91 13.55
CA GLN A 45 -12.88 -0.37 14.81
C GLN A 45 -12.30 1.04 14.62
N LEU A 46 -11.52 1.26 13.58
CA LEU A 46 -10.96 2.58 13.24
C LEU A 46 -12.05 3.60 12.93
N GLU A 47 -13.11 3.19 12.25
CA GLU A 47 -14.22 4.07 11.94
C GLU A 47 -14.96 4.56 13.20
N LYS A 48 -15.01 3.75 14.25
CA LYS A 48 -15.53 4.15 15.55
C LYS A 48 -14.62 5.12 16.29
N ASP A 49 -13.32 4.82 16.29
CA ASP A 49 -12.32 5.57 17.06
C ASP A 49 -11.86 6.84 16.33
N LYS A 50 -11.87 6.86 15.01
CA LYS A 50 -11.45 7.97 14.15
C LYS A 50 -10.15 8.63 14.62
N PRO A 51 -9.03 7.88 14.67
CA PRO A 51 -7.78 8.42 15.16
C PRO A 51 -7.28 9.56 14.29
N ASN A 52 -6.83 10.64 14.91
CA ASN A 52 -6.26 11.81 14.27
C ASN A 52 -4.94 12.19 14.94
N PRO A 53 -3.79 12.18 14.26
CA PRO A 53 -3.61 11.74 12.87
C PRO A 53 -3.75 10.23 12.69
N PHE A 54 -3.93 9.78 11.45
CA PHE A 54 -3.92 8.37 11.09
C PHE A 54 -2.81 8.12 10.06
N HIS A 55 -1.67 7.65 10.53
CA HIS A 55 -0.44 7.47 9.74
C HIS A 55 -0.06 8.75 8.97
N ASP A 56 -0.01 8.71 7.64
CA ASP A 56 0.34 9.89 6.83
C ASP A 56 -0.85 10.84 6.63
N ALA A 57 -2.05 10.49 7.07
CA ALA A 57 -3.23 11.33 6.98
C ALA A 57 -3.43 12.17 8.25
N ASP A 58 -3.75 13.45 8.09
CA ASP A 58 -4.04 14.34 9.21
C ASP A 58 -5.31 13.94 9.96
N ILE A 59 -6.29 13.44 9.23
CA ILE A 59 -7.54 12.93 9.78
C ILE A 59 -7.89 11.60 9.12
N PHE A 60 -8.55 10.72 9.86
CA PHE A 60 -8.90 9.37 9.40
C PHE A 60 -9.71 9.38 8.09
N GLU A 61 -10.65 10.30 7.95
CA GLU A 61 -11.52 10.39 6.77
C GLU A 61 -10.76 10.71 5.47
N LYS A 62 -9.54 11.22 5.57
CA LYS A 62 -8.67 11.52 4.41
C LYS A 62 -7.59 10.47 4.19
N ALA A 63 -7.65 9.35 4.91
CA ALA A 63 -6.66 8.29 4.79
C ALA A 63 -6.70 7.61 3.42
N TYR A 64 -5.53 7.17 2.98
CA TYR A 64 -5.37 6.34 1.78
C TYR A 64 -5.28 4.86 2.15
N LEU A 65 -5.39 4.01 1.15
CA LEU A 65 -5.22 2.57 1.34
C LEU A 65 -3.87 2.22 1.97
N THR A 66 -2.81 2.96 1.63
CA THR A 66 -1.48 2.77 2.23
C THR A 66 -1.47 2.98 3.74
N ASP A 67 -2.26 3.91 4.26
CA ASP A 67 -2.41 4.13 5.70
C ASP A 67 -3.06 2.91 6.37
N MET A 68 -4.08 2.35 5.73
CA MET A 68 -4.75 1.15 6.22
C MET A 68 -3.82 -0.06 6.19
N ILE A 69 -3.02 -0.22 5.15
CA ILE A 69 -2.02 -1.29 5.06
C ILE A 69 -1.00 -1.17 6.20
N GLN A 70 -0.53 0.04 6.47
CA GLN A 70 0.41 0.26 7.57
C GLN A 70 -0.20 -0.11 8.92
N GLU A 71 -1.48 0.19 9.12
CA GLU A 71 -2.19 -0.20 10.33
C GLU A 71 -2.26 -1.73 10.49
N LEU A 72 -2.56 -2.45 9.42
CA LEU A 72 -2.55 -3.91 9.44
C LEU A 72 -1.17 -4.46 9.81
N ILE A 73 -0.11 -3.87 9.27
CA ILE A 73 1.28 -4.23 9.61
C ILE A 73 1.54 -4.01 11.10
N ASN A 74 1.13 -2.86 11.63
CA ASN A 74 1.29 -2.53 13.05
C ASN A 74 0.56 -3.52 13.96
N GLN A 75 -0.56 -4.07 13.50
CA GLN A 75 -1.31 -5.10 14.21
C GLN A 75 -0.78 -6.52 13.97
N LYS A 76 0.43 -6.66 13.40
CA LYS A 76 1.10 -7.93 13.18
C LYS A 76 0.38 -8.86 12.19
N ILE A 77 -0.34 -8.29 11.25
CA ILE A 77 -0.92 -9.04 10.13
C ILE A 77 0.15 -9.15 9.05
N SER A 78 0.44 -10.38 8.64
CA SER A 78 1.44 -10.64 7.61
C SER A 78 0.95 -10.22 6.24
N ILE A 79 1.73 -9.38 5.57
CA ILE A 79 1.46 -8.92 4.21
C ILE A 79 2.71 -9.19 3.38
N GLN A 80 2.55 -10.05 2.37
CA GLN A 80 3.65 -10.44 1.50
C GLN A 80 3.68 -9.60 0.23
N PRO A 81 4.85 -9.13 -0.21
CA PRO A 81 4.97 -8.46 -1.48
C PRO A 81 4.96 -9.48 -2.63
N ILE A 82 4.30 -9.12 -3.72
CA ILE A 82 4.46 -9.79 -5.00
C ILE A 82 5.30 -8.87 -5.86
N ILE A 83 6.56 -9.24 -6.08
CA ILE A 83 7.51 -8.41 -6.81
C ILE A 83 7.21 -8.53 -8.31
N VAL A 84 6.94 -7.40 -8.94
CA VAL A 84 6.78 -7.29 -10.39
C VAL A 84 8.06 -6.66 -10.94
N GLU A 85 8.74 -7.39 -11.80
CA GLU A 85 9.92 -6.89 -12.50
C GLU A 85 9.53 -6.42 -13.89
N GLY A 86 10.19 -5.37 -14.35
CA GLY A 86 9.96 -4.81 -15.67
C GLY A 86 9.16 -3.50 -15.63
N GLU A 87 8.64 -3.13 -16.75
CA GLU A 87 7.93 -1.87 -16.92
C GLU A 87 6.44 -2.01 -16.59
N TRP A 88 5.91 -0.98 -15.95
CA TRP A 88 4.47 -0.85 -15.68
C TRP A 88 4.07 0.61 -15.84
N TYR A 89 2.79 0.86 -16.12
CA TYR A 89 2.29 2.21 -16.37
C TYR A 89 0.92 2.39 -15.74
N GLU A 90 0.69 3.58 -15.14
CA GLU A 90 -0.64 4.05 -14.78
C GLU A 90 -1.19 4.91 -15.91
N ILE A 91 -2.44 4.67 -16.28
CA ILE A 91 -3.13 5.45 -17.31
C ILE A 91 -4.31 6.14 -16.65
N ASP A 92 -4.09 7.36 -16.16
CA ASP A 92 -5.11 8.17 -15.50
C ASP A 92 -5.58 9.33 -16.41
N THR A 93 -4.76 9.71 -17.37
CA THR A 93 -5.02 10.83 -18.27
C THR A 93 -4.92 10.40 -19.74
N LEU A 94 -5.46 11.24 -20.64
CA LEU A 94 -5.29 11.04 -22.06
C LEU A 94 -3.82 11.12 -22.49
N GLN A 95 -3.03 11.95 -21.83
CA GLN A 95 -1.61 12.04 -22.10
C GLN A 95 -0.89 10.75 -21.73
N ASP A 96 -1.22 10.15 -20.60
CA ASP A 96 -0.67 8.86 -20.19
C ASP A 96 -0.95 7.79 -21.24
N LEU A 97 -2.19 7.73 -21.73
CA LEU A 97 -2.56 6.80 -22.78
C LEU A 97 -1.74 7.00 -24.06
N LYS A 98 -1.56 8.26 -24.50
CA LYS A 98 -0.74 8.59 -25.66
C LYS A 98 0.70 8.14 -25.48
N ASN A 99 1.28 8.38 -24.32
CA ASN A 99 2.66 8.01 -24.01
C ASN A 99 2.87 6.49 -24.06
N VAL A 100 1.94 5.71 -23.50
CA VAL A 100 1.99 4.25 -23.54
C VAL A 100 1.83 3.73 -24.95
N ARG A 101 0.90 4.28 -25.73
CA ARG A 101 0.68 3.90 -27.14
C ARG A 101 1.92 4.15 -27.99
N MET A 102 2.57 5.29 -27.81
CA MET A 102 3.80 5.62 -28.55
C MET A 102 4.92 4.63 -28.28
N LYS A 103 4.96 4.05 -27.07
CA LYS A 103 6.02 3.12 -26.66
C LYS A 103 5.75 1.69 -27.11
N TYR A 104 4.50 1.22 -27.07
CA TYR A 104 4.14 -0.20 -27.27
C TYR A 104 3.31 -0.48 -28.52
N PHE A 105 2.71 0.51 -29.09
CA PHE A 105 1.80 0.39 -30.23
C PHE A 105 2.14 1.39 -31.31
#